data_f4aba23d629cd0e73a623bea2560232d
#
_entry.id   f4aba23d629cd0e73a623bea2560232d
#
_cell.length_a   1.000
_cell.length_b   1.000
_cell.length_c   1.000
_cell.angle_alpha   90.00
_cell.angle_beta   90.00
_cell.angle_gamma   90.00
#
_symmetry.space_group_name_H-M   'P 1'
#
loop_
_entity.id
_entity.type
_entity.pdbx_description
1 polymer ?
#
loop_
_entity_poly.entity_id
_entity_poly.type
_entity_poly.pdbx_seq_one_letter_code
_entity_poly.pdbx_strand_id
1 'polypeptide(L)'
;LWLLLNLGIIFFVADWGWRVYGGAPGNRWVAWLVAFTFGPCLHVLKTGQIAPLLLLGVVGFLYFARQERWGVAGAMAALITIKPHLLYLFGLALLFWALEHRRWRLLLGFAAAIILAMGSAWAINPALVSQYLYALAHYPPAEWATSTFGAVLRIRFGIENFWLQFLPSVLGCL
;
A
#
# COMPACT_ATOMS: atom_id res chain seq x y z
N LEU A 1 0.33 16.01 -13.87
CA LEU A 1 1.15 14.79 -13.93
C LEU A 1 0.65 13.71 -12.96
N TRP A 2 0.43 14.02 -11.66
CA TRP A 2 -0.02 13.08 -10.65
C TRP A 2 -1.35 12.39 -10.97
N LEU A 3 -2.33 13.13 -11.46
CA LEU A 3 -3.63 12.59 -11.89
C LEU A 3 -3.47 11.56 -13.02
N LEU A 4 -2.68 11.89 -14.04
CA LEU A 4 -2.41 10.98 -15.17
C LEU A 4 -1.73 9.70 -14.71
N LEU A 5 -0.78 9.81 -13.77
CA LEU A 5 -0.13 8.65 -13.17
C LEU A 5 -1.15 7.75 -12.46
N ASN A 6 -2.02 8.32 -11.63
CA ASN A 6 -3.05 7.56 -10.91
C ASN A 6 -4.06 6.91 -11.87
N LEU A 7 -4.48 7.61 -12.93
CA LEU A 7 -5.35 7.04 -13.97
C LEU A 7 -4.69 5.83 -14.64
N GLY A 8 -3.42 5.96 -15.02
CA GLY A 8 -2.64 4.85 -15.60
C GLY A 8 -2.52 3.68 -14.63
N ILE A 9 -2.22 3.92 -13.35
CA ILE A 9 -2.12 2.88 -12.33
C ILE A 9 -3.46 2.14 -12.18
N ILE A 10 -4.57 2.86 -12.04
CA ILE A 10 -5.91 2.26 -11.91
C ILE A 10 -6.24 1.41 -13.13
N PHE A 11 -5.91 1.87 -14.34
CA PHE A 11 -6.10 1.12 -15.57
C PHE A 11 -5.34 -0.22 -15.56
N PHE A 12 -4.04 -0.19 -15.24
CA PHE A 12 -3.22 -1.40 -15.17
C PHE A 12 -3.65 -2.35 -14.06
N VAL A 13 -3.99 -1.80 -12.90
CA VAL A 13 -4.44 -2.60 -11.74
C VAL A 13 -5.76 -3.30 -12.06
N ALA A 14 -6.69 -2.62 -12.74
CA ALA A 14 -7.95 -3.23 -13.17
C ALA A 14 -7.71 -4.38 -14.17
N ASP A 15 -6.82 -4.19 -15.16
CA ASP A 15 -6.48 -5.24 -16.14
C ASP A 15 -5.76 -6.43 -15.47
N TRP A 16 -4.77 -6.18 -14.62
CA TRP A 16 -4.06 -7.24 -13.91
C TRP A 16 -4.96 -7.98 -12.93
N GLY A 17 -5.79 -7.26 -12.18
CA GLY A 17 -6.78 -7.86 -11.30
C GLY A 17 -7.74 -8.77 -12.07
N TRP A 18 -8.27 -8.30 -13.19
CA TRP A 18 -9.13 -9.10 -14.06
C TRP A 18 -8.48 -10.43 -14.47
N ARG A 19 -7.21 -10.38 -14.88
CA ARG A 19 -6.44 -11.58 -15.25
C ARG A 19 -6.16 -12.50 -14.07
N VAL A 20 -5.80 -11.92 -12.93
CA VAL A 20 -5.51 -12.67 -11.69
C VAL A 20 -6.73 -13.47 -11.25
N TYR A 21 -7.92 -12.93 -11.38
CA TYR A 21 -9.15 -13.61 -10.98
C TYR A 21 -9.81 -14.43 -12.11
N GLY A 22 -9.11 -14.64 -13.23
CA GLY A 22 -9.58 -15.51 -14.30
C GLY A 22 -10.67 -14.90 -15.21
N GLY A 23 -10.73 -13.58 -15.25
CA GLY A 23 -11.69 -12.88 -16.11
C GLY A 23 -11.45 -13.14 -17.61
N ALA A 24 -12.54 -13.31 -18.37
CA ALA A 24 -12.48 -13.57 -19.80
C ALA A 24 -11.79 -12.42 -20.56
N PRO A 25 -10.86 -12.72 -21.50
CA PRO A 25 -10.11 -11.67 -22.22
C PRO A 25 -10.98 -10.67 -22.97
N GLY A 26 -12.10 -11.10 -23.55
CA GLY A 26 -13.03 -10.23 -24.26
C GLY A 26 -13.80 -9.24 -23.39
N ASN A 27 -13.86 -9.49 -22.08
CA ASN A 27 -14.64 -8.68 -21.14
C ASN A 27 -13.77 -7.76 -20.25
N ARG A 28 -12.52 -7.50 -20.61
CA ARG A 28 -11.61 -6.61 -19.83
C ARG A 28 -12.16 -5.20 -19.65
N TRP A 29 -12.92 -4.72 -20.64
CA TRP A 29 -13.56 -3.41 -20.57
C TRP A 29 -14.47 -3.26 -19.34
N VAL A 30 -15.08 -4.37 -18.87
CA VAL A 30 -15.90 -4.38 -17.64
C VAL A 30 -15.06 -3.99 -16.41
N ALA A 31 -13.83 -4.53 -16.30
CA ALA A 31 -12.94 -4.18 -15.19
C ALA A 31 -12.61 -2.68 -15.20
N TRP A 32 -12.35 -2.10 -16.38
CA TRP A 32 -12.09 -0.67 -16.49
C TRP A 32 -13.34 0.16 -16.20
N LEU A 33 -14.49 -0.25 -16.74
CA LEU A 33 -15.76 0.42 -16.44
C LEU A 33 -16.02 0.46 -14.93
N VAL A 34 -15.92 -0.69 -14.28
CA VAL A 34 -16.09 -0.78 -12.82
C VAL A 34 -15.07 0.10 -12.09
N ALA A 35 -13.79 0.00 -12.42
CA ALA A 35 -12.73 0.77 -11.77
C ALA A 35 -12.96 2.30 -11.87
N PHE A 36 -13.37 2.79 -13.03
CA PHE A 36 -13.56 4.22 -13.26
C PHE A 36 -14.95 4.75 -12.90
N THR A 37 -15.92 3.88 -12.62
CA THR A 37 -17.24 4.28 -12.09
C THR A 37 -17.37 4.03 -10.58
N PHE A 38 -16.44 3.29 -9.98
CA PHE A 38 -16.47 3.01 -8.56
C PHE A 38 -16.18 4.26 -7.73
N GLY A 39 -17.15 4.67 -6.91
CA GLY A 39 -17.10 5.91 -6.14
C GLY A 39 -15.80 6.14 -5.36
N PRO A 40 -15.26 5.15 -4.60
CA PRO A 40 -13.97 5.27 -3.93
C PRO A 40 -12.79 5.58 -4.87
N CYS A 41 -12.75 5.01 -6.09
CA CYS A 41 -11.71 5.33 -7.07
C CYS A 41 -11.80 6.78 -7.53
N LEU A 42 -13.02 7.26 -7.81
CA LEU A 42 -13.25 8.66 -8.17
C LEU A 42 -12.86 9.60 -7.03
N HIS A 43 -13.16 9.25 -5.78
CA HIS A 43 -12.73 10.02 -4.62
C HIS A 43 -11.20 10.10 -4.50
N VAL A 44 -10.51 8.98 -4.66
CA VAL A 44 -9.03 8.90 -4.65
C VAL A 44 -8.42 9.77 -5.76
N LEU A 45 -8.99 9.76 -6.96
CA LEU A 45 -8.55 10.60 -8.07
C LEU A 45 -8.76 12.09 -7.76
N LYS A 46 -9.93 12.44 -7.20
CA LYS A 46 -10.27 13.83 -6.83
C LYS A 46 -9.35 14.37 -5.73
N THR A 47 -9.03 13.54 -4.73
CA THR A 47 -8.20 13.94 -3.59
C THR A 47 -6.70 13.74 -3.81
N GLY A 48 -6.31 13.13 -4.93
CA GLY A 48 -4.90 12.88 -5.27
C GLY A 48 -4.19 11.92 -4.32
N GLN A 49 -4.92 10.97 -3.73
CA GLN A 49 -4.35 10.03 -2.75
C GLN A 49 -3.37 9.03 -3.39
N ILE A 50 -2.46 8.51 -2.57
CA ILE A 50 -1.44 7.54 -2.95
C ILE A 50 -1.96 6.08 -3.00
N ALA A 51 -3.22 5.85 -2.62
CA ALA A 51 -3.83 4.52 -2.52
C ALA A 51 -3.70 3.65 -3.79
N PRO A 52 -3.76 4.19 -5.03
CA PRO A 52 -3.53 3.40 -6.24
C PRO A 52 -2.16 2.70 -6.28
N LEU A 53 -1.10 3.33 -5.73
CA LEU A 53 0.21 2.69 -5.65
C LEU A 53 0.22 1.48 -4.70
N LEU A 54 -0.50 1.55 -3.59
CA LEU A 54 -0.66 0.42 -2.68
C LEU A 54 -1.40 -0.74 -3.36
N LEU A 55 -2.48 -0.41 -4.06
CA LEU A 55 -3.25 -1.39 -4.82
C LEU A 55 -2.41 -2.02 -5.94
N LEU A 56 -1.60 -1.22 -6.63
CA LEU A 56 -0.62 -1.70 -7.61
C LEU A 56 0.37 -2.69 -6.96
N GLY A 57 0.83 -2.40 -5.74
CA GLY A 57 1.71 -3.30 -4.98
C GLY A 57 1.06 -4.66 -4.74
N VAL A 58 -0.17 -4.68 -4.23
CA VAL A 58 -0.90 -5.93 -3.93
C VAL A 58 -1.25 -6.70 -5.21
N VAL A 59 -1.89 -6.05 -6.17
CA VAL A 59 -2.32 -6.72 -7.43
C VAL A 59 -1.12 -7.12 -8.28
N GLY A 60 -0.08 -6.28 -8.33
CA GLY A 60 1.17 -6.60 -9.01
C GLY A 60 1.87 -7.79 -8.39
N PHE A 61 1.93 -7.86 -7.04
CA PHE A 61 2.43 -9.04 -6.35
C PHE A 61 1.67 -10.30 -6.79
N LEU A 62 0.33 -10.30 -6.72
CA LEU A 62 -0.49 -11.44 -7.11
C LEU A 62 -0.30 -11.83 -8.58
N TYR A 63 -0.24 -10.86 -9.47
CA TYR A 63 -0.06 -11.07 -10.90
C TYR A 63 1.27 -11.73 -11.23
N PHE A 64 2.39 -11.24 -10.67
CA PHE A 64 3.72 -11.80 -10.93
C PHE A 64 3.98 -13.08 -10.15
N ALA A 65 3.40 -13.25 -8.96
CA ALA A 65 3.47 -14.49 -8.20
C ALA A 65 2.81 -15.66 -8.94
N ARG A 66 1.66 -15.43 -9.61
CA ARG A 66 1.02 -16.45 -10.47
C ARG A 66 1.87 -16.85 -11.68
N GLN A 67 2.77 -15.98 -12.13
CA GLN A 67 3.73 -16.26 -13.20
C GLN A 67 5.05 -16.82 -12.67
N GLU A 68 5.13 -17.13 -11.38
CA GLU A 68 6.34 -17.60 -10.69
C GLU A 68 7.54 -16.62 -10.77
N ARG A 69 7.28 -15.36 -11.13
CA ARG A 69 8.27 -14.28 -11.21
C ARG A 69 8.52 -13.63 -9.84
N TRP A 70 9.01 -14.44 -8.89
CA TRP A 70 9.08 -14.09 -7.47
C TRP A 70 9.88 -12.82 -7.16
N GLY A 71 10.96 -12.53 -7.90
CA GLY A 71 11.73 -11.29 -7.69
C GLY A 71 10.91 -10.05 -8.03
N VAL A 72 10.20 -10.06 -9.17
CA VAL A 72 9.33 -8.95 -9.57
C VAL A 72 8.13 -8.84 -8.63
N ALA A 73 7.54 -9.97 -8.23
CA ALA A 73 6.46 -9.99 -7.24
C ALA A 73 6.89 -9.32 -5.92
N GLY A 74 8.11 -9.62 -5.44
CA GLY A 74 8.69 -8.97 -4.26
C GLY A 74 8.87 -7.46 -4.45
N ALA A 75 9.39 -7.04 -5.59
CA ALA A 75 9.54 -5.61 -5.90
C ALA A 75 8.19 -4.88 -5.93
N MET A 76 7.14 -5.49 -6.47
CA MET A 76 5.79 -4.93 -6.43
C MET A 76 5.25 -4.86 -4.99
N ALA A 77 5.46 -5.91 -4.19
CA ALA A 77 5.05 -5.91 -2.79
C ALA A 77 5.73 -4.81 -1.96
N ALA A 78 6.91 -4.32 -2.35
CA ALA A 78 7.58 -3.22 -1.66
C ALA A 78 6.75 -1.92 -1.66
N LEU A 79 5.84 -1.71 -2.62
CA LEU A 79 4.95 -0.54 -2.65
C LEU A 79 4.01 -0.47 -1.45
N ILE A 80 3.73 -1.59 -0.77
CA ILE A 80 2.90 -1.59 0.45
C ILE A 80 3.55 -0.83 1.61
N THR A 81 4.87 -0.68 1.60
CA THR A 81 5.61 0.03 2.66
C THR A 81 5.42 1.54 2.62
N ILE A 82 4.82 2.08 1.57
CA ILE A 82 4.48 3.52 1.47
C ILE A 82 3.49 3.94 2.57
N LYS A 83 2.53 3.06 2.92
CA LYS A 83 1.62 3.24 4.06
C LYS A 83 1.54 1.93 4.86
N PRO A 84 2.55 1.62 5.67
CA PRO A 84 2.66 0.34 6.33
C PRO A 84 1.48 0.04 7.26
N HIS A 85 0.92 1.06 7.91
CA HIS A 85 -0.21 0.90 8.83
C HIS A 85 -1.50 0.37 8.18
N LEU A 86 -1.65 0.48 6.85
CA LEU A 86 -2.82 -0.07 6.15
C LEU A 86 -2.66 -1.55 5.78
N LEU A 87 -1.43 -1.99 5.53
CA LEU A 87 -1.14 -3.29 4.95
C LEU A 87 -0.11 -4.10 5.74
N TYR A 88 0.15 -3.74 7.02
CA TYR A 88 1.15 -4.43 7.84
C TYR A 88 0.84 -5.92 8.03
N LEU A 89 -0.44 -6.28 8.20
CA LEU A 89 -0.85 -7.69 8.32
C LEU A 89 -0.56 -8.47 7.03
N PHE A 90 -0.85 -7.86 5.88
CA PHE A 90 -0.49 -8.46 4.58
C PHE A 90 1.02 -8.62 4.45
N GLY A 91 1.80 -7.61 4.84
CA GLY A 91 3.26 -7.67 4.82
C GLY A 91 3.82 -8.77 5.72
N LEU A 92 3.30 -8.90 6.94
CA LEU A 92 3.69 -9.96 7.88
C LEU A 92 3.30 -11.34 7.33
N ALA A 93 2.07 -11.52 6.86
CA ALA A 93 1.63 -12.77 6.26
C ALA A 93 2.51 -13.17 5.07
N LEU A 94 2.84 -12.21 4.21
CA LEU A 94 3.72 -12.42 3.07
C LEU A 94 5.14 -12.81 3.50
N LEU A 95 5.69 -12.17 4.53
CA LEU A 95 7.00 -12.49 5.08
C LEU A 95 7.05 -13.92 5.61
N PHE A 96 6.10 -14.28 6.49
CA PHE A 96 6.05 -15.63 7.05
C PHE A 96 5.85 -16.68 5.96
N TRP A 97 4.93 -16.44 5.02
CA TRP A 97 4.73 -17.33 3.89
C TRP A 97 6.00 -17.50 3.04
N ALA A 98 6.71 -16.41 2.75
CA ALA A 98 7.94 -16.45 1.96
C ALA A 98 9.08 -17.21 2.67
N LEU A 99 9.19 -17.08 3.99
CA LEU A 99 10.17 -17.81 4.81
C LEU A 99 9.83 -19.31 4.85
N GLU A 100 8.58 -19.65 5.11
CA GLU A 100 8.10 -21.05 5.16
C GLU A 100 8.34 -21.78 3.83
N HIS A 101 7.99 -21.11 2.71
CA HIS A 101 8.14 -21.69 1.36
C HIS A 101 9.52 -21.43 0.72
N ARG A 102 10.47 -20.90 1.50
CA ARG A 102 11.85 -20.59 1.07
C ARG A 102 11.91 -19.75 -0.23
N ARG A 103 11.00 -18.80 -0.40
CA ARG A 103 10.92 -17.95 -1.59
C ARG A 103 11.91 -16.76 -1.50
N TRP A 104 13.19 -17.05 -1.38
CA TRP A 104 14.26 -16.05 -1.20
C TRP A 104 14.27 -14.98 -2.29
N ARG A 105 13.96 -15.35 -3.55
CA ARG A 105 13.88 -14.39 -4.66
C ARG A 105 12.84 -13.31 -4.42
N LEU A 106 11.73 -13.62 -3.73
CA LEU A 106 10.72 -12.64 -3.35
C LEU A 106 11.29 -11.64 -2.34
N LEU A 107 11.94 -12.14 -1.30
CA LEU A 107 12.56 -11.28 -0.26
C LEU A 107 13.68 -10.42 -0.85
N LEU A 108 14.51 -10.97 -1.74
CA LEU A 108 15.54 -10.21 -2.44
C LEU A 108 14.94 -9.11 -3.33
N GLY A 109 13.90 -9.41 -4.11
CA GLY A 109 13.22 -8.43 -4.94
C GLY A 109 12.58 -7.31 -4.11
N PHE A 110 11.96 -7.65 -2.98
CA PHE A 110 11.42 -6.70 -2.03
C PHE A 110 12.51 -5.79 -1.45
N ALA A 111 13.60 -6.39 -0.93
CA ALA A 111 14.71 -5.63 -0.36
C ALA A 111 15.40 -4.73 -1.40
N ALA A 112 15.63 -5.24 -2.61
CA ALA A 112 16.24 -4.47 -3.70
C ALA A 112 15.37 -3.25 -4.05
N ALA A 113 14.04 -3.40 -4.13
CA ALA A 113 13.13 -2.29 -4.42
C ALA A 113 13.16 -1.23 -3.30
N ILE A 114 13.19 -1.64 -2.03
CA ILE A 114 13.32 -0.71 -0.90
C ILE A 114 14.67 0.02 -0.93
N ILE A 115 15.78 -0.70 -1.15
CA ILE A 115 17.11 -0.10 -1.22
C ILE A 115 17.19 0.90 -2.36
N LEU A 116 16.65 0.57 -3.53
CA LEU A 116 16.63 1.48 -4.67
C LEU A 116 15.77 2.72 -4.39
N ALA A 117 14.59 2.55 -3.79
CA ALA A 117 13.71 3.66 -3.45
C ALA A 117 14.36 4.59 -2.41
N MET A 118 14.90 4.02 -1.34
CA MET A 118 15.58 4.80 -0.29
C MET A 118 16.87 5.45 -0.80
N GLY A 119 17.66 4.72 -1.59
CA GLY A 119 18.89 5.23 -2.19
C GLY A 119 18.63 6.38 -3.16
N SER A 120 17.60 6.28 -4.01
CA SER A 120 17.22 7.36 -4.91
C SER A 120 16.69 8.59 -4.15
N ALA A 121 15.89 8.39 -3.12
CA ALA A 121 15.41 9.48 -2.28
C ALA A 121 16.56 10.18 -1.55
N TRP A 122 17.51 9.42 -1.00
CA TRP A 122 18.69 9.96 -0.33
C TRP A 122 19.63 10.69 -1.31
N ALA A 123 19.79 10.18 -2.53
CA ALA A 123 20.60 10.86 -3.55
C ALA A 123 20.02 12.21 -3.98
N ILE A 124 18.68 12.34 -3.97
CA ILE A 124 17.98 13.61 -4.28
C ILE A 124 18.06 14.58 -3.07
N ASN A 125 17.85 14.07 -1.86
CA ASN A 125 17.85 14.85 -0.65
C ASN A 125 18.53 14.10 0.52
N PRO A 126 19.83 14.29 0.74
CA PRO A 126 20.55 13.65 1.85
C PRO A 126 20.00 13.96 3.25
N ALA A 127 19.32 15.09 3.39
CA ALA A 127 18.70 15.50 4.65
C ALA A 127 17.30 14.90 4.88
N LEU A 128 16.80 14.05 3.97
CA LEU A 128 15.43 13.51 4.04
C LEU A 128 15.12 12.83 5.37
N VAL A 129 16.04 12.00 5.87
CA VAL A 129 15.84 11.25 7.12
C VAL A 129 15.78 12.20 8.32
N SER A 130 16.69 13.16 8.41
CA SER A 130 16.68 14.14 9.51
C SER A 130 15.44 15.03 9.47
N GLN A 131 15.03 15.48 8.29
CA GLN A 131 13.78 16.24 8.11
C GLN A 131 12.55 15.43 8.52
N TYR A 132 12.50 14.15 8.16
CA TYR A 132 11.41 13.26 8.55
C TYR A 132 11.36 13.07 10.06
N LEU A 133 12.49 12.80 10.70
CA LEU A 133 12.56 12.63 12.16
C LEU A 133 12.20 13.93 12.89
N TYR A 134 12.66 15.08 12.37
CA TYR A 134 12.28 16.39 12.89
C TYR A 134 10.76 16.60 12.80
N ALA A 135 10.15 16.29 11.64
CA ALA A 135 8.71 16.41 11.45
C ALA A 135 7.92 15.52 12.41
N LEU A 136 8.35 14.26 12.61
CA LEU A 136 7.72 13.36 13.58
C LEU A 136 7.77 13.87 15.02
N ALA A 137 8.89 14.52 15.40
CA ALA A 137 9.07 15.04 16.74
C ALA A 137 8.22 16.30 17.02
N HIS A 138 8.03 17.16 15.98
CA HIS A 138 7.36 18.45 16.14
C HIS A 138 5.89 18.42 15.72
N TYR A 139 5.49 17.47 14.87
CA TYR A 139 4.12 17.29 14.39
C TYR A 139 3.65 15.86 14.64
N PRO A 140 3.46 15.48 15.91
CA PRO A 140 3.14 14.09 16.25
C PRO A 140 1.80 13.67 15.64
N PRO A 141 1.68 12.41 15.18
CA PRO A 141 0.44 11.86 14.61
C PRO A 141 -0.77 11.91 15.55
N ALA A 142 -0.53 12.17 16.84
CA ALA A 142 -1.58 12.33 17.85
C ALA A 142 -2.58 13.45 17.51
N GLU A 143 -2.13 14.47 16.80
CA GLU A 143 -2.96 15.61 16.38
C GLU A 143 -3.74 15.34 15.10
N TRP A 144 -3.45 14.26 14.39
CA TRP A 144 -4.07 13.97 13.11
C TRP A 144 -5.45 13.31 13.30
N ALA A 145 -6.48 13.97 12.83
CA ALA A 145 -7.81 13.39 12.71
C ALA A 145 -7.85 12.48 11.46
N THR A 146 -7.84 11.17 11.68
CA THR A 146 -7.98 10.18 10.61
C THR A 146 -9.39 9.59 10.61
N SER A 147 -9.93 9.27 9.42
CA SER A 147 -11.26 8.66 9.29
C SER A 147 -11.22 7.16 9.61
N THR A 148 -10.77 6.81 10.83
CA THR A 148 -10.69 5.43 11.31
C THR A 148 -11.53 5.26 12.57
N PHE A 149 -12.00 4.02 12.82
CA PHE A 149 -12.74 3.71 14.04
C PHE A 149 -11.93 4.02 15.30
N GLY A 150 -10.61 3.77 15.27
CA GLY A 150 -9.70 4.15 16.35
C GLY A 150 -9.65 5.66 16.60
N ALA A 151 -9.67 6.49 15.54
CA ALA A 151 -9.75 7.94 15.70
C ALA A 151 -11.09 8.39 16.29
N VAL A 152 -12.21 7.75 15.90
CA VAL A 152 -13.52 8.01 16.51
C VAL A 152 -13.50 7.70 18.01
N LEU A 153 -12.90 6.58 18.41
CA LEU A 153 -12.72 6.25 19.83
C LEU A 153 -11.92 7.31 20.58
N ARG A 154 -10.82 7.79 19.99
CA ARG A 154 -10.01 8.87 20.59
C ARG A 154 -10.79 10.16 20.74
N ILE A 155 -11.51 10.59 19.71
CA ILE A 155 -12.33 11.80 19.75
C ILE A 155 -13.41 11.69 20.83
N ARG A 156 -13.98 10.49 21.01
CA ARG A 156 -15.09 10.26 21.94
C ARG A 156 -14.65 10.10 23.39
N PHE A 157 -13.51 9.44 23.64
CA PHE A 157 -13.07 9.04 24.98
C PHE A 157 -11.81 9.76 25.48
N GLY A 158 -11.24 10.63 24.68
CA GLY A 158 -10.09 11.45 25.03
C GLY A 158 -9.02 11.46 23.94
N ILE A 159 -8.87 12.63 23.32
CA ILE A 159 -7.97 12.81 22.16
C ILE A 159 -6.50 12.59 22.55
N GLU A 160 -6.16 12.77 23.83
CA GLU A 160 -4.84 12.60 24.39
C GLU A 160 -4.43 11.10 24.52
N ASN A 161 -5.40 10.21 24.57
CA ASN A 161 -5.18 8.78 24.71
C ASN A 161 -4.86 8.13 23.35
N PHE A 162 -3.63 8.34 22.87
CA PHE A 162 -3.15 7.81 21.60
C PHE A 162 -3.36 6.28 21.46
N TRP A 163 -3.29 5.53 22.55
CA TRP A 163 -3.44 4.08 22.56
C TRP A 163 -4.84 3.58 22.18
N LEU A 164 -5.88 4.39 22.36
CA LEU A 164 -7.24 4.02 21.98
C LEU A 164 -7.41 3.71 20.49
N GLN A 165 -6.56 4.30 19.64
CA GLN A 165 -6.62 4.00 18.21
C GLN A 165 -6.19 2.58 17.84
N PHE A 166 -5.45 1.89 18.69
CA PHE A 166 -5.00 0.52 18.46
C PHE A 166 -5.99 -0.53 18.97
N LEU A 167 -6.96 -0.13 19.79
CA LEU A 167 -7.95 -1.04 20.36
C LEU A 167 -8.69 -1.89 19.31
N PRO A 168 -9.17 -1.32 18.19
CA PRO A 168 -9.81 -2.12 17.15
C PRO A 168 -8.87 -3.15 16.50
N SER A 169 -7.58 -2.81 16.37
CA SER A 169 -6.59 -3.74 15.82
C SER A 169 -6.29 -4.90 16.77
N VAL A 170 -6.21 -4.61 18.08
CA VAL A 170 -6.02 -5.65 19.10
C VAL A 170 -7.22 -6.58 19.14
N LEU A 171 -8.44 -6.04 19.13
CA LEU A 171 -9.67 -6.84 19.13
C LEU A 171 -9.84 -7.66 17.84
N GLY A 172 -9.31 -7.17 16.71
CA GLY A 172 -9.35 -7.88 15.43
C GLY A 172 -8.28 -8.99 15.31
N CYS A 173 -7.33 -9.06 16.24
CA CYS A 173 -6.31 -10.13 16.31
C CYS A 173 -6.71 -11.27 17.27
N LEU A 174 -7.79 -11.12 18.03
CA LEU A 174 -8.38 -12.14 18.91
C LEU A 174 -9.45 -12.93 18.17
#